data_54a7431adf96e8276add35ced3f9bd0e
#
_entry.id   54a7431adf96e8276add35ced3f9bd0e
#
_cell.length_a   1.000
_cell.length_b   1.000
_cell.length_c   1.000
_cell.angle_alpha   90.00
_cell.angle_beta   90.00
_cell.angle_gamma   90.00
#
_symmetry.space_group_name_H-M   'P 1'
#
loop_
_entity.id
_entity.type
_entity.pdbx_description
1 polymer ?
#
loop_
_entity_poly.entity_id
_entity_poly.type
_entity_poly.pdbx_seq_one_letter_code
_entity_poly.pdbx_strand_id
1 'polypeptide(L)'
;MLYKIRFADKKAFTLIELLVVVAIIGILAAVGVVAYNGYTKSAKENAVKANHKIVVKFIKSELMKCEIGEELILKQNPTTNTANLCSYVLAGNANQMASQFSYHFRALKWCNQFGWMGGSVCAETVETGGTVGEGTTGAIKLITKSGSPSVLFIDTKYTCEPEPLTEVCNGKGKSLTDSVSLN
;
A
#
# COMPACT_ATOMS: atom_id res chain seq x y z
N MET A 1 -49.09 56.75 -8.46
CA MET A 1 -49.24 55.34 -8.06
C MET A 1 -47.99 54.94 -7.30
N LEU A 2 -48.01 54.99 -5.95
CA LEU A 2 -46.85 54.73 -5.11
C LEU A 2 -46.78 53.22 -4.78
N TYR A 3 -45.73 52.53 -5.28
CA TYR A 3 -45.50 51.12 -5.01
C TYR A 3 -44.93 50.94 -3.59
N LYS A 4 -45.72 50.36 -2.70
CA LYS A 4 -45.33 50.12 -1.31
C LYS A 4 -44.51 48.85 -1.24
N ILE A 5 -43.15 48.99 -1.18
CA ILE A 5 -42.25 47.87 -1.00
C ILE A 5 -42.45 47.32 0.42
N ARG A 6 -43.05 46.11 0.56
CA ARG A 6 -43.06 45.38 1.83
C ARG A 6 -41.68 44.76 2.05
N PHE A 7 -40.94 45.27 2.99
CA PHE A 7 -39.78 44.59 3.54
C PHE A 7 -40.31 43.40 4.33
N ALA A 8 -40.02 42.18 3.84
CA ALA A 8 -40.25 40.96 4.61
C ALA A 8 -39.43 41.01 5.87
N ASP A 9 -40.01 40.73 7.02
CA ASP A 9 -39.35 40.64 8.33
C ASP A 9 -38.23 39.57 8.20
N LYS A 10 -37.00 40.04 8.00
CA LYS A 10 -35.82 39.18 8.07
C LYS A 10 -35.58 38.90 9.54
N LYS A 11 -35.92 37.71 9.99
CA LYS A 11 -35.52 37.22 11.31
C LYS A 11 -34.00 37.24 11.37
N ALA A 12 -33.43 38.16 12.13
CA ALA A 12 -32.00 38.23 12.37
C ALA A 12 -31.61 37.20 13.43
N PHE A 13 -30.54 36.46 13.19
CA PHE A 13 -29.98 35.57 14.19
C PHE A 13 -29.47 36.35 15.39
N THR A 14 -29.70 35.82 16.58
CA THR A 14 -29.13 36.36 17.80
C THR A 14 -27.66 35.99 17.94
N LEU A 15 -26.88 36.81 18.58
CA LEU A 15 -25.44 36.57 18.80
C LEU A 15 -25.22 35.28 19.62
N ILE A 16 -26.13 35.01 20.57
CA ILE A 16 -26.05 33.81 21.41
C ILE A 16 -26.34 32.51 20.64
N GLU A 17 -27.28 32.54 19.68
CA GLU A 17 -27.55 31.39 18.82
C GLU A 17 -26.30 31.01 18.00
N LEU A 18 -25.60 32.01 17.45
CA LEU A 18 -24.38 31.75 16.70
C LEU A 18 -23.26 31.23 17.61
N LEU A 19 -23.10 31.78 18.79
CA LEU A 19 -22.05 31.44 19.76
C LEU A 19 -22.20 29.95 20.22
N VAL A 20 -23.43 29.53 20.54
CA VAL A 20 -23.71 28.18 20.97
C VAL A 20 -23.42 27.17 19.84
N VAL A 21 -23.78 27.49 18.59
CA VAL A 21 -23.53 26.63 17.44
C VAL A 21 -22.03 26.44 17.21
N VAL A 22 -21.24 27.52 17.22
CA VAL A 22 -19.79 27.39 17.00
C VAL A 22 -19.10 26.67 18.15
N ALA A 23 -19.59 26.83 19.39
CA ALA A 23 -19.07 26.08 20.53
C ALA A 23 -19.30 24.57 20.37
N ILE A 24 -20.50 24.14 19.97
CA ILE A 24 -20.82 22.73 19.75
C ILE A 24 -19.99 22.17 18.60
N ILE A 25 -19.89 22.88 17.48
CA ILE A 25 -19.07 22.44 16.33
C ILE A 25 -17.61 22.31 16.75
N GLY A 26 -17.09 23.24 17.55
CA GLY A 26 -15.71 23.19 18.04
C GLY A 26 -15.42 21.94 18.86
N ILE A 27 -16.32 21.56 19.77
CA ILE A 27 -16.18 20.34 20.57
C ILE A 27 -16.25 19.08 19.70
N LEU A 28 -17.24 19.02 18.79
CA LEU A 28 -17.40 17.87 17.90
C LEU A 28 -16.22 17.73 16.95
N ALA A 29 -15.68 18.84 16.42
CA ALA A 29 -14.51 18.81 15.55
C ALA A 29 -13.26 18.29 16.29
N ALA A 30 -13.03 18.72 17.54
CA ALA A 30 -11.89 18.30 18.33
C ALA A 30 -11.88 16.78 18.56
N VAL A 31 -13.02 16.18 18.91
CA VAL A 31 -13.14 14.72 19.09
C VAL A 31 -13.10 13.99 17.76
N GLY A 32 -13.75 14.53 16.74
CA GLY A 32 -13.83 13.94 15.40
C GLY A 32 -12.47 13.75 14.73
N VAL A 33 -11.57 14.72 14.82
CA VAL A 33 -10.24 14.66 14.20
C VAL A 33 -9.40 13.53 14.79
N VAL A 34 -9.41 13.33 16.11
CA VAL A 34 -8.64 12.26 16.77
C VAL A 34 -9.16 10.89 16.36
N ALA A 35 -10.48 10.70 16.38
CA ALA A 35 -11.10 9.44 15.98
C ALA A 35 -10.86 9.13 14.49
N TYR A 36 -10.95 10.13 13.61
CA TYR A 36 -10.71 9.99 12.18
C TYR A 36 -9.27 9.57 11.87
N ASN A 37 -8.28 10.16 12.54
CA ASN A 37 -6.87 9.80 12.35
C ASN A 37 -6.59 8.35 12.76
N GLY A 38 -7.16 7.90 13.89
CA GLY A 38 -7.04 6.50 14.33
C GLY A 38 -7.66 5.52 13.34
N TYR A 39 -8.84 5.85 12.83
CA TYR A 39 -9.53 5.02 11.84
C TYR A 39 -8.76 4.93 10.51
N THR A 40 -8.30 6.06 9.98
CA THR A 40 -7.56 6.08 8.70
C THR A 40 -6.23 5.33 8.79
N LYS A 41 -5.52 5.42 9.92
CA LYS A 41 -4.31 4.63 10.17
C LYS A 41 -4.61 3.13 10.14
N SER A 42 -5.60 2.68 10.91
CA SER A 42 -5.99 1.27 10.95
C SER A 42 -6.45 0.76 9.57
N ALA A 43 -7.19 1.57 8.82
CA ALA A 43 -7.62 1.23 7.46
C ALA A 43 -6.41 1.04 6.52
N LYS A 44 -5.42 1.92 6.56
CA LYS A 44 -4.18 1.81 5.77
C LYS A 44 -3.40 0.54 6.13
N GLU A 45 -3.21 0.25 7.42
CA GLU A 45 -2.54 -0.97 7.88
C GLU A 45 -3.24 -2.23 7.37
N ASN A 46 -4.56 -2.27 7.46
CA ASN A 46 -5.35 -3.41 6.97
C ASN A 46 -5.27 -3.56 5.45
N ALA A 47 -5.26 -2.45 4.69
CA ALA A 47 -5.07 -2.45 3.25
C ALA A 47 -3.69 -3.02 2.87
N VAL A 48 -2.62 -2.64 3.57
CA VAL A 48 -1.28 -3.19 3.35
C VAL A 48 -1.22 -4.69 3.63
N LYS A 49 -1.83 -5.15 4.73
CA LYS A 49 -1.92 -6.59 5.04
C LYS A 49 -2.71 -7.37 3.98
N ALA A 50 -3.78 -6.78 3.45
CA ALA A 50 -4.55 -7.38 2.36
C ALA A 50 -3.72 -7.47 1.07
N ASN A 51 -3.02 -6.40 0.70
CA ASN A 51 -2.13 -6.36 -0.46
C ASN A 51 -1.02 -7.42 -0.36
N HIS A 52 -0.39 -7.55 0.81
CA HIS A 52 0.60 -8.60 1.05
C HIS A 52 0.04 -10.00 0.72
N LYS A 53 -1.13 -10.34 1.26
CA LYS A 53 -1.78 -11.63 1.01
C LYS A 53 -2.11 -11.85 -0.47
N ILE A 54 -2.51 -10.79 -1.18
CA ILE A 54 -2.79 -10.86 -2.62
C ILE A 54 -1.51 -11.15 -3.40
N VAL A 55 -0.41 -10.46 -3.09
CA VAL A 55 0.89 -10.70 -3.74
C VAL A 55 1.39 -12.11 -3.50
N VAL A 56 1.33 -12.59 -2.25
CA VAL A 56 1.72 -13.98 -1.91
C VAL A 56 0.90 -15.00 -2.69
N LYS A 57 -0.43 -14.83 -2.73
CA LYS A 57 -1.32 -15.72 -3.49
C LYS A 57 -1.03 -15.68 -4.98
N PHE A 58 -0.84 -14.48 -5.54
CA PHE A 58 -0.52 -14.31 -6.95
C PHE A 58 0.79 -15.01 -7.31
N ILE A 59 1.87 -14.76 -6.56
CA ILE A 59 3.16 -15.42 -6.81
C ILE A 59 3.03 -16.94 -6.76
N LYS A 60 2.36 -17.47 -5.73
CA LYS A 60 2.14 -18.93 -5.61
C LYS A 60 1.35 -19.47 -6.80
N SER A 61 0.28 -18.82 -7.21
CA SER A 61 -0.54 -19.28 -8.35
C SER A 61 0.22 -19.23 -9.68
N GLU A 62 1.07 -18.22 -9.88
CA GLU A 62 1.88 -18.11 -11.09
C GLU A 62 2.98 -19.18 -11.14
N LEU A 63 3.63 -19.46 -10.01
CA LEU A 63 4.65 -20.50 -9.94
C LEU A 63 4.07 -21.92 -10.17
N MET A 64 2.86 -22.18 -9.67
CA MET A 64 2.17 -23.45 -9.92
C MET A 64 1.92 -23.73 -11.41
N LYS A 65 1.82 -22.71 -12.26
CA LYS A 65 1.70 -22.90 -13.70
C LYS A 65 2.89 -23.68 -14.27
N CYS A 66 4.09 -23.37 -13.80
CA CYS A 66 5.29 -24.09 -14.24
C CYS A 66 5.31 -25.56 -13.79
N GLU A 67 4.71 -25.88 -12.63
CA GLU A 67 4.62 -27.27 -12.15
C GLU A 67 3.67 -28.14 -13.02
N ILE A 68 2.61 -27.51 -13.55
CA ILE A 68 1.65 -28.20 -14.43
C ILE A 68 2.01 -28.11 -15.93
N GLY A 69 3.19 -27.55 -16.25
CA GLY A 69 3.67 -27.41 -17.62
C GLY A 69 3.05 -26.29 -18.43
N GLU A 70 2.38 -25.35 -17.77
CA GLU A 70 1.89 -24.12 -18.39
C GLU A 70 2.99 -23.05 -18.42
N GLU A 71 2.87 -22.10 -19.33
CA GLU A 71 3.81 -21.00 -19.44
C GLU A 71 3.49 -19.89 -18.44
N LEU A 72 4.53 -19.45 -17.72
CA LEU A 72 4.45 -18.29 -16.84
C LEU A 72 4.76 -17.04 -17.63
N ILE A 73 3.77 -16.13 -17.74
CA ILE A 73 3.89 -14.87 -18.49
C ILE A 73 3.66 -13.70 -17.55
N LEU A 74 4.68 -12.87 -17.39
CA LEU A 74 4.61 -11.65 -16.56
C LEU A 74 4.78 -10.40 -17.42
N LYS A 75 4.14 -9.31 -17.03
CA LYS A 75 4.34 -8.00 -17.68
C LYS A 75 5.69 -7.43 -17.27
N GLN A 76 6.48 -6.98 -18.22
CA GLN A 76 7.70 -6.20 -18.00
C GLN A 76 7.44 -4.69 -17.97
N ASN A 77 6.51 -4.27 -18.81
CA ASN A 77 6.00 -2.90 -18.87
C ASN A 77 4.52 -2.96 -19.33
N PRO A 78 3.80 -1.83 -19.42
CA PRO A 78 2.39 -1.85 -19.85
C PRO A 78 2.11 -2.52 -21.19
N THR A 79 3.10 -2.62 -22.08
CA THR A 79 2.94 -3.11 -23.46
C THR A 79 3.66 -4.42 -23.76
N THR A 80 4.66 -4.82 -22.97
CA THR A 80 5.46 -6.04 -23.20
C THR A 80 5.29 -7.06 -22.09
N ASN A 81 5.25 -8.33 -22.50
CA ASN A 81 5.25 -9.48 -21.59
C ASN A 81 6.60 -10.21 -21.71
N THR A 82 7.02 -10.87 -20.64
CA THR A 82 8.16 -11.79 -20.64
C THR A 82 7.64 -13.20 -20.62
N ALA A 83 8.09 -14.02 -21.54
CA ALA A 83 7.79 -15.44 -21.65
C ALA A 83 8.96 -16.31 -21.15
N ASN A 84 8.77 -17.63 -21.07
CA ASN A 84 9.77 -18.63 -20.67
C ASN A 84 10.34 -18.45 -19.26
N LEU A 85 9.57 -17.89 -18.36
CA LEU A 85 10.01 -17.64 -16.97
C LEU A 85 10.10 -18.94 -16.14
N CYS A 86 9.46 -20.01 -16.57
CA CYS A 86 9.53 -21.31 -15.89
C CYS A 86 10.95 -21.89 -15.86
N SER A 87 11.82 -21.54 -16.80
CA SER A 87 13.24 -21.94 -16.76
C SER A 87 13.94 -21.40 -15.49
N TYR A 88 13.63 -20.18 -15.06
CA TYR A 88 14.18 -19.63 -13.81
C TYR A 88 13.58 -20.29 -12.57
N VAL A 89 12.29 -20.66 -12.61
CA VAL A 89 11.61 -21.38 -11.52
C VAL A 89 12.27 -22.74 -11.33
N LEU A 90 12.40 -23.53 -12.41
CA LEU A 90 13.02 -24.87 -12.38
C LEU A 90 14.52 -24.85 -12.03
N ALA A 91 15.22 -23.75 -12.36
CA ALA A 91 16.61 -23.53 -11.95
C ALA A 91 16.74 -23.05 -10.48
N GLY A 92 15.64 -22.85 -9.77
CA GLY A 92 15.65 -22.33 -8.40
C GLY A 92 16.18 -20.90 -8.28
N ASN A 93 16.08 -20.09 -9.36
CA ASN A 93 16.64 -18.74 -9.40
C ASN A 93 15.66 -17.71 -8.85
N ALA A 94 15.50 -17.68 -7.53
CA ALA A 94 14.57 -16.78 -6.85
C ALA A 94 14.91 -15.29 -7.06
N ASN A 95 16.18 -14.94 -7.29
CA ASN A 95 16.59 -13.56 -7.52
C ASN A 95 16.05 -13.01 -8.84
N GLN A 96 16.14 -13.79 -9.92
CA GLN A 96 15.54 -13.43 -11.20
C GLN A 96 14.01 -13.34 -11.09
N MET A 97 13.40 -14.30 -10.42
CA MET A 97 11.95 -14.30 -10.22
C MET A 97 11.48 -13.10 -9.38
N ALA A 98 12.22 -12.71 -8.34
CA ALA A 98 11.93 -11.49 -7.58
C ALA A 98 11.88 -10.26 -8.49
N SER A 99 12.87 -10.10 -9.36
CA SER A 99 12.93 -8.99 -10.30
C SER A 99 11.75 -9.02 -11.29
N GLN A 100 11.41 -10.18 -11.84
CA GLN A 100 10.30 -10.32 -12.80
C GLN A 100 8.93 -9.99 -12.16
N PHE A 101 8.68 -10.47 -10.96
CA PHE A 101 7.46 -10.14 -10.21
C PHE A 101 7.41 -8.65 -9.85
N SER A 102 8.52 -8.05 -9.47
CA SER A 102 8.58 -6.61 -9.18
C SER A 102 8.22 -5.78 -10.43
N TYR A 103 8.80 -6.11 -11.59
CA TYR A 103 8.45 -5.45 -12.85
C TYR A 103 6.96 -5.63 -13.20
N HIS A 104 6.40 -6.81 -12.97
CA HIS A 104 4.99 -7.09 -13.22
C HIS A 104 4.07 -6.17 -12.39
N PHE A 105 4.30 -6.08 -11.08
CA PHE A 105 3.48 -5.24 -10.20
C PHE A 105 3.68 -3.75 -10.51
N ARG A 106 4.88 -3.33 -10.88
CA ARG A 106 5.17 -1.97 -11.36
C ARG A 106 4.40 -1.66 -12.65
N ALA A 107 4.39 -2.58 -13.61
CA ALA A 107 3.65 -2.43 -14.87
C ALA A 107 2.12 -2.31 -14.64
N LEU A 108 1.60 -2.94 -13.60
CA LEU A 108 0.20 -2.84 -13.16
C LEU A 108 -0.10 -1.56 -12.36
N LYS A 109 0.90 -0.72 -12.08
CA LYS A 109 0.76 0.52 -11.29
C LYS A 109 0.13 0.30 -9.91
N TRP A 110 0.52 -0.75 -9.22
CA TRP A 110 0.08 -0.97 -7.85
C TRP A 110 0.63 0.12 -6.93
N CYS A 111 -0.27 0.76 -6.18
CA CYS A 111 0.08 1.91 -5.33
C CYS A 111 0.18 1.52 -3.87
N ASN A 112 1.21 2.05 -3.19
CA ASN A 112 1.36 1.97 -1.75
C ASN A 112 0.33 2.89 -1.06
N GLN A 113 -0.36 2.38 -0.05
CA GLN A 113 -1.41 3.11 0.68
C GLN A 113 -0.87 4.28 1.52
N PHE A 114 0.40 4.25 1.87
CA PHE A 114 1.04 5.30 2.67
C PHE A 114 1.67 6.41 1.82
N GLY A 115 1.79 6.22 0.50
CA GLY A 115 2.50 7.14 -0.40
C GLY A 115 4.02 7.04 -0.22
N TRP A 116 4.76 7.78 -1.05
CA TRP A 116 6.22 7.95 -0.92
C TRP A 116 6.58 9.43 -1.00
N MET A 117 7.66 9.81 -0.32
CA MET A 117 8.15 11.20 -0.22
C MET A 117 8.79 11.76 -1.49
N GLY A 118 8.38 11.36 -2.68
CA GLY A 118 9.01 11.76 -3.93
C GLY A 118 8.08 12.35 -5.00
N GLY A 119 6.85 12.74 -4.65
CA GLY A 119 5.95 13.45 -5.60
C GLY A 119 5.33 12.57 -6.68
N SER A 120 5.55 11.27 -6.72
CA SER A 120 4.82 10.35 -7.58
C SER A 120 3.48 9.99 -6.99
N VAL A 121 2.43 10.08 -7.78
CA VAL A 121 1.04 9.81 -7.38
C VAL A 121 0.81 8.37 -6.91
N CYS A 122 1.72 7.45 -7.28
CA CYS A 122 1.76 6.06 -6.84
C CYS A 122 3.21 5.68 -6.53
N ALA A 123 3.54 5.50 -5.25
CA ALA A 123 4.78 4.83 -4.88
C ALA A 123 4.69 3.34 -5.23
N GLU A 124 5.82 2.76 -5.64
CA GLU A 124 5.87 1.33 -5.96
C GLU A 124 5.48 0.49 -4.74
N THR A 125 4.52 -0.40 -4.94
CA THR A 125 4.07 -1.28 -3.86
C THR A 125 4.97 -2.50 -3.70
N VAL A 126 5.66 -2.91 -4.77
CA VAL A 126 6.52 -4.10 -4.78
C VAL A 126 7.91 -3.73 -5.29
N GLU A 127 8.91 -3.97 -4.48
CA GLU A 127 10.32 -3.68 -4.74
C GLU A 127 11.16 -4.94 -4.62
N THR A 128 12.35 -4.95 -5.26
CA THR A 128 13.36 -6.00 -5.09
C THR A 128 14.54 -5.50 -4.26
N GLY A 129 15.13 -6.42 -3.49
CA GLY A 129 16.36 -6.16 -2.74
C GLY A 129 16.14 -5.59 -1.34
N GLY A 130 17.22 -5.40 -0.63
CA GLY A 130 17.23 -5.01 0.78
C GLY A 130 17.18 -6.19 1.74
N THR A 131 17.21 -5.91 3.03
CA THR A 131 17.09 -6.91 4.10
C THR A 131 15.66 -7.05 4.56
N VAL A 132 15.31 -8.25 5.07
CA VAL A 132 14.00 -8.48 5.70
C VAL A 132 13.81 -7.49 6.84
N GLY A 133 12.66 -6.82 6.89
CA GLY A 133 12.35 -5.83 7.92
C GLY A 133 12.84 -4.41 7.65
N GLU A 134 13.60 -4.16 6.57
CA GLU A 134 13.94 -2.82 6.11
C GLU A 134 13.04 -2.38 4.97
N GLY A 135 12.62 -1.12 4.97
CA GLY A 135 11.86 -0.56 3.87
C GLY A 135 10.84 0.48 4.27
N THR A 136 10.26 1.06 3.25
CA THR A 136 9.17 2.04 3.38
C THR A 136 7.90 1.34 3.88
N THR A 137 7.19 1.94 4.83
CA THR A 137 5.91 1.42 5.30
C THR A 137 4.93 1.26 4.14
N GLY A 138 4.31 0.08 4.05
CA GLY A 138 3.36 -0.26 3.00
C GLY A 138 3.99 -0.82 1.71
N ALA A 139 5.31 -0.77 1.54
CA ALA A 139 5.99 -1.42 0.43
C ALA A 139 6.12 -2.94 0.70
N ILE A 140 5.98 -3.72 -0.36
CA ILE A 140 6.19 -5.17 -0.36
C ILE A 140 7.55 -5.43 -1.00
N LYS A 141 8.46 -6.02 -0.25
CA LYS A 141 9.79 -6.37 -0.74
C LYS A 141 9.87 -7.84 -1.12
N LEU A 142 10.41 -8.09 -2.29
CA LEU A 142 10.76 -9.42 -2.77
C LEU A 142 12.26 -9.62 -2.60
N ILE A 143 12.66 -10.52 -1.72
CA ILE A 143 14.03 -10.67 -1.25
C ILE A 143 14.49 -12.11 -1.40
N THR A 144 15.76 -12.30 -1.71
CA THR A 144 16.44 -13.59 -1.61
C THR A 144 17.52 -13.49 -0.52
N LYS A 145 17.73 -14.57 0.21
CA LYS A 145 18.77 -14.62 1.23
C LYS A 145 19.99 -15.38 0.71
N SER A 146 21.17 -14.92 1.09
CA SER A 146 22.41 -15.67 0.90
C SER A 146 22.30 -17.02 1.62
N GLY A 147 22.51 -18.12 0.91
CA GLY A 147 22.34 -19.49 1.43
C GLY A 147 20.95 -20.11 1.15
N SER A 148 20.00 -19.39 0.57
CA SER A 148 18.70 -19.91 0.15
C SER A 148 18.29 -19.36 -1.22
N PRO A 149 19.06 -19.64 -2.29
CA PRO A 149 18.86 -19.04 -3.61
C PRO A 149 17.54 -19.45 -4.27
N SER A 150 16.95 -20.55 -3.84
CA SER A 150 15.67 -21.08 -4.37
C SER A 150 14.44 -20.59 -3.56
N VAL A 151 14.63 -19.75 -2.57
CA VAL A 151 13.52 -19.26 -1.75
C VAL A 151 13.33 -17.76 -1.95
N LEU A 152 12.11 -17.40 -2.37
CA LEU A 152 11.67 -16.02 -2.47
C LEU A 152 10.97 -15.62 -1.16
N PHE A 153 11.50 -14.63 -0.47
CA PHE A 153 10.87 -14.04 0.70
C PHE A 153 10.07 -12.81 0.29
N ILE A 154 8.87 -12.69 0.84
CA ILE A 154 7.95 -11.59 0.62
C ILE A 154 7.79 -10.89 1.96
N ASP A 155 8.38 -9.72 2.10
CA ASP A 155 8.40 -8.96 3.34
C ASP A 155 7.62 -7.65 3.19
N THR A 156 6.78 -7.33 4.16
CA THR A 156 5.96 -6.12 4.14
C THR A 156 5.90 -5.50 5.53
N LYS A 157 6.39 -4.29 5.66
CA LYS A 157 6.27 -3.51 6.88
C LYS A 157 4.98 -2.69 6.85
N TYR A 158 4.11 -2.85 7.84
CA TYR A 158 2.83 -2.16 7.90
C TYR A 158 2.70 -1.16 9.04
N THR A 159 3.65 -1.12 9.97
CA THR A 159 3.78 -0.05 10.98
C THR A 159 5.22 0.41 11.11
N CYS A 160 5.42 1.67 11.43
CA CYS A 160 6.68 2.24 11.88
C CYS A 160 6.54 2.80 13.29
N GLU A 161 7.57 2.67 14.11
CA GLU A 161 7.67 3.34 15.41
C GLU A 161 9.06 4.01 15.54
N PRO A 162 9.14 5.30 15.97
CA PRO A 162 8.03 6.25 16.12
C PRO A 162 7.54 6.80 14.77
N GLU A 163 6.28 7.30 14.77
CA GLU A 163 5.74 8.02 13.62
C GLU A 163 6.55 9.30 13.30
N PRO A 164 6.60 9.73 12.01
CA PRO A 164 5.57 9.63 10.98
C PRO A 164 5.74 8.47 10.00
N LEU A 165 4.62 7.99 9.48
CA LEU A 165 4.50 6.86 8.53
C LEU A 165 5.14 7.11 7.14
N THR A 166 5.82 8.23 6.97
CA THR A 166 6.40 8.68 5.70
C THR A 166 7.90 8.42 5.58
N GLU A 167 8.56 7.88 6.62
CA GLU A 167 9.99 7.66 6.64
C GLU A 167 10.37 6.18 6.51
N VAL A 168 11.59 5.93 6.06
CA VAL A 168 12.20 4.60 6.06
C VAL A 168 12.27 4.09 7.50
N CYS A 169 11.61 2.97 7.76
CA CYS A 169 11.60 2.38 9.08
C CYS A 169 12.96 1.75 9.41
N ASN A 170 13.75 2.38 10.26
CA ASN A 170 15.04 1.87 10.72
C ASN A 170 14.87 0.69 11.70
N GLY A 171 14.31 -0.41 11.24
CA GLY A 171 14.21 -1.66 11.99
C GLY A 171 13.08 -1.77 13.01
N LYS A 172 12.40 -0.67 13.39
CA LYS A 172 11.28 -0.69 14.35
C LYS A 172 9.95 -0.67 13.63
N GLY A 173 9.04 -1.57 13.99
CA GLY A 173 7.69 -1.67 13.43
C GLY A 173 7.27 -3.11 13.21
N LYS A 174 5.98 -3.31 12.91
CA LYS A 174 5.43 -4.65 12.64
C LYS A 174 5.53 -4.97 11.15
N SER A 175 5.98 -6.18 10.83
CA SER A 175 6.07 -6.69 9.46
C SER A 175 5.35 -8.02 9.31
N LEU A 176 5.01 -8.35 8.06
CA LEU A 176 4.58 -9.68 7.63
C LEU A 176 5.69 -10.23 6.74
N THR A 177 6.05 -11.49 6.94
CA THR A 177 7.02 -12.18 6.11
C THR A 177 6.46 -13.54 5.72
N ASP A 178 6.36 -13.77 4.42
CA ASP A 178 6.03 -15.06 3.82
C ASP A 178 7.20 -15.53 2.96
N SER A 179 7.23 -16.83 2.65
CA SER A 179 8.24 -17.39 1.76
C SER A 179 7.60 -18.35 0.76
N VAL A 180 8.21 -18.43 -0.41
CA VAL A 180 7.82 -19.37 -1.48
C VAL A 180 9.07 -20.02 -2.01
N SER A 181 9.09 -21.38 -1.99
CA SER A 181 10.15 -22.17 -2.63
C SER A 181 9.88 -22.28 -4.13
N LEU A 182 10.96 -22.32 -4.93
CA LEU A 182 10.91 -22.46 -6.39
C LEU A 182 11.13 -23.90 -6.85
N ASN A 183 11.21 -24.87 -5.95
CA ASN A 183 11.33 -26.31 -6.24
C ASN A 183 10.62 -27.14 -5.19
#